data_09804c83d1a0e6ba04b8c775484a2811
#
_entry.id   09804c83d1a0e6ba04b8c775484a2811
#
_cell.length_a   1.000
_cell.length_b   1.000
_cell.length_c   1.000
_cell.angle_alpha   90.00
_cell.angle_beta   90.00
_cell.angle_gamma   90.00
#
_symmetry.space_group_name_H-M   'P 1'
#
loop_
_entity.id
_entity.type
_entity.pdbx_description
1 polymer ?
#
loop_
_entity_poly.entity_id
_entity_poly.type
_entity_poly.pdbx_seq_one_letter_code
_entity_poly.pdbx_strand_id
1 'polypeptide(L)'
;MEKKFFSINGDINTQVYEKFLKFVDEVNRSDTKEIVIIIDSNGGEITYGFAIYDILMTLDIEITTIAIGKCRSIATVIFAAGDKRLITNNCYFLIHGASVNIDRAKLNAKAAKDLWESIVEDNKRILQCYLNNPELKVNIPNFTELFDSGDDLEYTPNDVVRLGFATKLLENISDIYCIPKKVEIY
;
A
#
# COMPACT_ATOMS: atom_id res chain seq x y z
N MET A 1 13.22 11.93 -18.75
CA MET A 1 12.02 12.22 -17.94
C MET A 1 12.44 12.20 -16.48
N GLU A 2 12.06 13.20 -15.73
CA GLU A 2 12.43 13.29 -14.31
C GLU A 2 11.54 12.33 -13.50
N LYS A 3 12.18 11.49 -12.68
CA LYS A 3 11.50 10.62 -11.71
C LYS A 3 11.75 11.16 -10.31
N LYS A 4 10.71 11.17 -9.48
CA LYS A 4 10.85 11.49 -8.06
C LYS A 4 10.53 10.27 -7.20
N PHE A 5 11.18 10.20 -6.05
CA PHE A 5 11.10 9.06 -5.14
C PHE A 5 10.59 9.50 -3.77
N PHE A 6 9.66 8.73 -3.24
CA PHE A 6 9.21 8.86 -1.86
C PHE A 6 9.29 7.50 -1.16
N SER A 7 9.77 7.50 0.09
CA SER A 7 9.89 6.27 0.87
C SER A 7 8.97 6.32 2.09
N ILE A 8 8.10 5.33 2.21
CA ILE A 8 7.32 5.05 3.41
C ILE A 8 8.10 3.98 4.19
N ASN A 9 8.75 4.40 5.27
CA ASN A 9 9.55 3.53 6.12
C ASN A 9 9.02 3.59 7.57
N GLY A 10 8.61 2.44 8.11
CA GLY A 10 7.97 2.35 9.42
C GLY A 10 6.45 2.59 9.37
N ASP A 11 5.88 3.06 10.48
CA ASP A 11 4.43 3.16 10.64
C ASP A 11 3.83 4.34 9.85
N ILE A 12 2.69 4.11 9.22
CA ILE A 12 1.90 5.12 8.54
C ILE A 12 1.16 5.94 9.59
N ASN A 13 1.55 7.21 9.71
CA ASN A 13 1.05 8.15 10.71
C ASN A 13 1.03 9.58 10.17
N THR A 14 0.64 10.54 11.01
CA THR A 14 0.61 11.98 10.67
C THR A 14 1.93 12.46 10.07
N GLN A 15 3.07 12.04 10.62
CA GLN A 15 4.38 12.52 10.16
C GLN A 15 4.70 12.04 8.74
N VAL A 16 4.38 10.78 8.43
CA VAL A 16 4.53 10.21 7.07
C VAL A 16 3.62 10.96 6.10
N TYR A 17 2.37 11.20 6.49
CA TYR A 17 1.40 11.93 5.69
C TYR A 17 1.84 13.36 5.38
N GLU A 18 2.31 14.12 6.38
CA GLU A 18 2.82 15.48 6.18
C GLU A 18 4.05 15.54 5.25
N LYS A 19 4.96 14.56 5.35
CA LYS A 19 6.09 14.43 4.43
C LYS A 19 5.61 14.14 3.01
N PHE A 20 4.60 13.27 2.89
CA PHE A 20 4.00 12.93 1.61
C PHE A 20 3.33 14.14 0.94
N LEU A 21 2.61 14.97 1.69
CA LEU A 21 2.03 16.21 1.16
C LEU A 21 3.09 17.18 0.61
N LYS A 22 4.23 17.33 1.31
CA LYS A 22 5.36 18.13 0.83
C LYS A 22 5.95 17.57 -0.45
N PHE A 23 6.10 16.25 -0.52
CA PHE A 23 6.56 15.57 -1.73
C PHE A 23 5.60 15.80 -2.91
N VAL A 24 4.30 15.71 -2.71
CA VAL A 24 3.29 15.98 -3.75
C VAL A 24 3.36 17.43 -4.23
N ASP A 25 3.54 18.39 -3.32
CA ASP A 25 3.73 19.81 -3.68
C ASP A 25 4.99 20.00 -4.55
N GLU A 26 6.10 19.33 -4.25
CA GLU A 26 7.31 19.35 -5.07
C GLU A 26 7.10 18.70 -6.44
N VAL A 27 6.33 17.61 -6.51
CA VAL A 27 5.95 16.96 -7.78
C VAL A 27 5.14 17.92 -8.63
N ASN A 28 4.12 18.55 -8.06
CA ASN A 28 3.25 19.49 -8.78
C ASN A 28 3.96 20.75 -9.30
N ARG A 29 5.09 21.13 -8.68
CA ARG A 29 5.91 22.29 -9.11
C ARG A 29 7.00 21.94 -10.13
N SER A 30 7.07 20.69 -10.56
CA SER A 30 8.11 20.19 -11.46
C SER A 30 7.51 19.53 -12.70
N ASP A 31 8.35 19.27 -13.71
CA ASP A 31 7.97 18.51 -14.91
C ASP A 31 8.06 16.98 -14.69
N THR A 32 7.85 16.53 -13.46
CA THR A 32 7.86 15.11 -13.09
C THR A 32 6.78 14.36 -13.87
N LYS A 33 7.16 13.25 -14.48
CA LYS A 33 6.24 12.38 -15.26
C LYS A 33 6.02 11.02 -14.62
N GLU A 34 6.85 10.67 -13.66
CA GLU A 34 6.78 9.41 -12.93
C GLU A 34 7.21 9.62 -11.48
N ILE A 35 6.46 9.04 -10.57
CA ILE A 35 6.86 8.92 -9.16
C ILE A 35 7.03 7.48 -8.78
N VAL A 36 7.94 7.25 -7.84
CA VAL A 36 8.22 5.92 -7.28
C VAL A 36 8.02 5.97 -5.78
N ILE A 37 7.08 5.17 -5.28
CA ILE A 37 6.77 5.03 -3.86
C ILE A 37 7.37 3.73 -3.35
N ILE A 38 8.40 3.82 -2.52
CA ILE A 38 9.04 2.65 -1.89
C ILE A 38 8.40 2.41 -0.54
N ILE A 39 7.96 1.19 -0.27
CA ILE A 39 7.18 0.84 0.91
C ILE A 39 7.91 -0.25 1.71
N ASP A 40 8.28 0.07 2.96
CA ASP A 40 8.74 -0.85 4.01
C ASP A 40 7.98 -0.51 5.30
N SER A 41 6.76 -1.04 5.42
CA SER A 41 5.83 -0.64 6.48
C SER A 41 4.99 -1.81 7.00
N ASN A 42 4.78 -1.83 8.32
CA ASN A 42 3.78 -2.72 8.94
C ASN A 42 2.33 -2.20 8.78
N GLY A 43 2.12 -1.04 8.18
CA GLY A 43 0.83 -0.35 8.16
C GLY A 43 0.79 0.79 9.18
N GLY A 44 -0.38 1.04 9.76
CA GLY A 44 -0.57 2.10 10.74
C GLY A 44 -1.98 2.67 10.72
N GLU A 45 -2.11 3.99 10.81
CA GLU A 45 -3.41 4.66 10.85
C GLU A 45 -4.12 4.63 9.50
N ILE A 46 -5.29 3.99 9.46
CA ILE A 46 -6.10 3.76 8.25
C ILE A 46 -6.42 5.08 7.54
N THR A 47 -6.75 6.13 8.31
CA THR A 47 -7.11 7.44 7.77
C THR A 47 -5.99 8.04 6.92
N TYR A 48 -4.74 7.95 7.37
CA TYR A 48 -3.60 8.46 6.60
C TYR A 48 -3.25 7.57 5.42
N GLY A 49 -3.45 6.25 5.55
CA GLY A 49 -3.29 5.33 4.45
C GLY A 49 -4.25 5.63 3.29
N PHE A 50 -5.54 5.83 3.60
CA PHE A 50 -6.51 6.24 2.59
C PHE A 50 -6.19 7.62 2.00
N ALA A 51 -5.82 8.60 2.83
CA ALA A 51 -5.47 9.93 2.33
C ALA A 51 -4.30 9.89 1.32
N ILE A 52 -3.28 9.07 1.60
CA ILE A 52 -2.16 8.87 0.66
C ILE A 52 -2.65 8.16 -0.61
N TYR A 53 -3.44 7.09 -0.48
CA TYR A 53 -4.02 6.36 -1.62
C TYR A 53 -4.85 7.28 -2.51
N ASP A 54 -5.78 8.03 -1.93
CA ASP A 54 -6.68 8.92 -2.67
C ASP A 54 -5.91 10.00 -3.43
N ILE A 55 -4.88 10.58 -2.81
CA ILE A 55 -4.01 11.56 -3.48
C ILE A 55 -3.29 10.90 -4.67
N LEU A 56 -2.68 9.72 -4.48
CA LEU A 56 -2.01 9.00 -5.56
C LEU A 56 -2.97 8.75 -6.73
N MET A 57 -4.20 8.30 -6.46
CA MET A 57 -5.21 8.03 -7.49
C MET A 57 -5.70 9.28 -8.24
N THR A 58 -5.42 10.49 -7.74
CA THR A 58 -5.79 11.75 -8.41
C THR A 58 -4.64 12.37 -9.23
N LEU A 59 -3.41 11.85 -9.11
CA LEU A 59 -2.28 12.37 -9.87
C LEU A 59 -2.33 11.88 -11.33
N ASP A 60 -2.19 12.81 -12.27
CA ASP A 60 -2.12 12.52 -13.73
C ASP A 60 -0.67 12.27 -14.17
N ILE A 61 0.02 11.35 -13.49
CA ILE A 61 1.39 10.93 -13.77
C ILE A 61 1.54 9.44 -13.50
N GLU A 62 2.55 8.80 -14.08
CA GLU A 62 2.81 7.38 -13.86
C GLU A 62 3.28 7.12 -12.43
N ILE A 63 2.64 6.15 -11.75
CA ILE A 63 2.96 5.77 -10.37
C ILE A 63 3.53 4.36 -10.35
N THR A 64 4.76 4.22 -9.86
CA THR A 64 5.35 2.93 -9.55
C THR A 64 5.40 2.76 -8.03
N THR A 65 4.76 1.71 -7.51
CA THR A 65 4.89 1.33 -6.10
C THR A 65 5.80 0.11 -5.96
N ILE A 66 6.62 0.10 -4.92
CA ILE A 66 7.61 -0.96 -4.69
C ILE A 66 7.53 -1.43 -3.25
N ALA A 67 7.14 -2.68 -3.05
CA ALA A 67 7.14 -3.31 -1.74
C ALA A 67 8.49 -3.98 -1.46
N ILE A 68 9.16 -3.53 -0.40
CA ILE A 68 10.40 -4.10 0.11
C ILE A 68 10.24 -4.45 1.58
N GLY A 69 11.07 -5.34 2.11
CA GLY A 69 11.04 -5.70 3.54
C GLY A 69 9.65 -6.11 4.00
N LYS A 70 8.78 -5.15 4.26
CA LYS A 70 7.40 -5.36 4.71
C LYS A 70 6.42 -4.47 3.97
N CYS A 71 5.31 -5.04 3.56
CA CYS A 71 4.14 -4.31 3.05
C CYS A 71 2.90 -4.94 3.67
N ARG A 72 2.42 -4.38 4.78
CA ARG A 72 1.39 -5.00 5.61
C ARG A 72 0.24 -4.04 5.91
N SER A 73 -0.95 -4.61 6.13
CA SER A 73 -2.13 -3.84 6.54
C SER A 73 -2.43 -2.68 5.57
N ILE A 74 -2.69 -1.48 6.06
CA ILE A 74 -3.01 -0.31 5.22
C ILE A 74 -1.88 0.09 4.24
N ALA A 75 -0.63 -0.36 4.45
CA ALA A 75 0.45 -0.16 3.50
C ALA A 75 0.20 -0.89 2.16
N THR A 76 -0.52 -2.01 2.18
CA THR A 76 -0.91 -2.75 0.98
C THR A 76 -1.95 -2.00 0.14
N VAL A 77 -2.78 -1.15 0.77
CA VAL A 77 -3.70 -0.24 0.08
C VAL A 77 -2.93 0.83 -0.67
N ILE A 78 -1.93 1.46 -0.04
CA ILE A 78 -1.06 2.42 -0.72
C ILE A 78 -0.31 1.75 -1.87
N PHE A 79 0.18 0.51 -1.66
CA PHE A 79 0.82 -0.28 -2.71
C PHE A 79 -0.10 -0.50 -3.91
N ALA A 80 -1.38 -0.72 -3.69
CA ALA A 80 -2.38 -0.95 -4.74
C ALA A 80 -2.64 0.28 -5.63
N ALA A 81 -2.27 1.50 -5.19
CA ALA A 81 -2.42 2.72 -5.98
C ALA A 81 -1.45 2.83 -7.16
N GLY A 82 -0.42 1.97 -7.25
CA GLY A 82 0.55 2.02 -8.35
C GLY A 82 0.01 1.49 -9.67
N ASP A 83 0.32 2.16 -10.77
CA ASP A 83 0.15 1.62 -12.13
C ASP A 83 1.09 0.42 -12.34
N LYS A 84 2.32 0.55 -11.85
CA LYS A 84 3.30 -0.54 -11.74
C LYS A 84 3.51 -0.87 -10.27
N ARG A 85 3.25 -2.11 -9.90
CA ARG A 85 3.38 -2.61 -8.54
C ARG A 85 4.45 -3.69 -8.49
N LEU A 86 5.60 -3.34 -7.93
CA LEU A 86 6.77 -4.22 -7.87
C LEU A 86 6.96 -4.74 -6.45
N ILE A 87 7.36 -6.00 -6.30
CA ILE A 87 7.63 -6.59 -4.99
C ILE A 87 8.96 -7.33 -5.01
N THR A 88 9.76 -7.19 -3.95
CA THR A 88 11.02 -7.92 -3.80
C THR A 88 10.80 -9.35 -3.30
N ASN A 89 11.72 -10.26 -3.63
CA ASN A 89 11.61 -11.70 -3.31
C ASN A 89 11.50 -12.03 -1.81
N ASN A 90 11.94 -11.13 -0.92
CA ASN A 90 11.93 -11.33 0.52
C ASN A 90 10.96 -10.39 1.24
N CYS A 91 10.02 -9.78 0.53
CA CYS A 91 9.02 -8.91 1.13
C CYS A 91 7.96 -9.73 1.86
N TYR A 92 7.67 -9.35 3.10
CA TYR A 92 6.52 -9.84 3.86
C TYR A 92 5.28 -9.08 3.45
N PHE A 93 4.34 -9.75 2.78
CA PHE A 93 3.09 -9.14 2.32
C PHE A 93 1.92 -9.73 3.11
N LEU A 94 1.19 -8.85 3.82
CA LEU A 94 0.08 -9.27 4.67
C LEU A 94 -1.12 -8.35 4.50
N ILE A 95 -2.27 -8.94 4.26
CA ILE A 95 -3.58 -8.28 4.20
C ILE A 95 -4.41 -8.77 5.39
N HIS A 96 -5.08 -7.86 6.06
CA HIS A 96 -6.08 -8.15 7.09
C HIS A 96 -7.14 -7.05 7.15
N GLY A 97 -8.26 -7.34 7.79
CA GLY A 97 -9.31 -6.37 8.05
C GLY A 97 -8.87 -5.26 9.02
N ALA A 98 -9.63 -4.19 9.03
CA ALA A 98 -9.44 -3.10 9.98
C ALA A 98 -9.53 -3.61 11.41
N SER A 99 -8.63 -3.16 12.28
CA SER A 99 -8.63 -3.50 13.69
C SER A 99 -8.43 -2.25 14.56
N VAL A 100 -8.97 -2.26 15.75
CA VAL A 100 -8.89 -1.15 16.69
C VAL A 100 -8.50 -1.65 18.08
N ASN A 101 -7.55 -0.97 18.71
CA ASN A 101 -7.25 -1.20 20.11
C ASN A 101 -8.34 -0.58 21.00
N ILE A 102 -8.99 -1.42 21.83
CA ILE A 102 -10.11 -1.01 22.65
C ILE A 102 -9.68 -0.86 24.12
N ASP A 103 -9.93 0.31 24.69
CA ASP A 103 -9.94 0.47 26.15
C ASP A 103 -11.26 -0.11 26.70
N ARG A 104 -11.20 -1.33 27.25
CA ARG A 104 -12.37 -2.06 27.78
C ARG A 104 -13.11 -1.28 28.89
N ALA A 105 -12.44 -0.39 29.60
CA ALA A 105 -13.04 0.40 30.66
C ALA A 105 -14.07 1.44 30.15
N LYS A 106 -14.01 1.78 28.87
CA LYS A 106 -14.89 2.79 28.23
C LYS A 106 -15.89 2.19 27.26
N LEU A 107 -15.90 0.87 27.07
CA LEU A 107 -16.75 0.21 26.09
C LEU A 107 -18.15 -0.03 26.68
N ASN A 108 -19.13 0.73 26.21
CA ASN A 108 -20.56 0.46 26.44
C ASN A 108 -21.21 -0.05 25.14
N ALA A 109 -22.47 -0.49 25.23
CA ALA A 109 -23.17 -1.10 24.09
C ALA A 109 -23.25 -0.19 22.85
N LYS A 110 -23.42 1.11 23.05
CA LYS A 110 -23.44 2.09 21.94
C LYS A 110 -22.06 2.22 21.31
N ALA A 111 -21.03 2.44 22.13
CA ALA A 111 -19.65 2.57 21.63
C ALA A 111 -19.18 1.29 20.91
N ALA A 112 -19.59 0.10 21.39
CA ALA A 112 -19.30 -1.16 20.72
C ALA A 112 -19.97 -1.26 19.33
N LYS A 113 -21.22 -0.80 19.23
CA LYS A 113 -21.93 -0.78 17.94
C LYS A 113 -21.29 0.22 16.98
N ASP A 114 -21.05 1.45 17.41
CA ASP A 114 -20.45 2.52 16.59
C ASP A 114 -19.07 2.08 16.07
N LEU A 115 -18.27 1.41 16.91
CA LEU A 115 -16.98 0.87 16.55
C LEU A 115 -17.08 -0.26 15.53
N TRP A 116 -18.00 -1.19 15.72
CA TRP A 116 -18.24 -2.27 14.76
C TRP A 116 -18.65 -1.74 13.39
N GLU A 117 -19.57 -0.76 13.36
CA GLU A 117 -20.01 -0.11 12.11
C GLU A 117 -18.84 0.59 11.41
N SER A 118 -17.93 1.25 12.15
CA SER A 118 -16.73 1.86 11.61
C SER A 118 -15.77 0.84 10.99
N ILE A 119 -15.51 -0.28 11.68
CA ILE A 119 -14.64 -1.36 11.17
C ILE A 119 -15.22 -1.95 9.88
N VAL A 120 -16.53 -2.22 9.86
CA VAL A 120 -17.20 -2.76 8.66
C VAL A 120 -17.07 -1.79 7.48
N GLU A 121 -17.22 -0.50 7.72
CA GLU A 121 -17.10 0.51 6.67
C GLU A 121 -15.65 0.64 6.18
N ASP A 122 -14.67 0.61 7.07
CA ASP A 122 -13.25 0.62 6.69
C ASP A 122 -12.87 -0.63 5.90
N ASN A 123 -13.39 -1.80 6.28
CA ASN A 123 -13.19 -3.04 5.52
C ASN A 123 -13.72 -2.93 4.09
N LYS A 124 -14.92 -2.37 3.90
CA LYS A 124 -15.49 -2.14 2.56
C LYS A 124 -14.62 -1.20 1.74
N ARG A 125 -14.13 -0.12 2.33
CA ARG A 125 -13.25 0.86 1.66
C ARG A 125 -11.92 0.23 1.25
N ILE A 126 -11.28 -0.54 2.15
CA ILE A 126 -10.05 -1.27 1.85
C ILE A 126 -10.26 -2.25 0.70
N LEU A 127 -11.34 -3.04 0.78
CA LEU A 127 -11.70 -3.99 -0.27
C LEU A 127 -11.91 -3.27 -1.62
N GLN A 128 -12.60 -2.12 -1.63
CA GLN A 128 -12.81 -1.33 -2.84
C GLN A 128 -11.49 -0.85 -3.45
N CYS A 129 -10.51 -0.44 -2.64
CA CYS A 129 -9.18 -0.04 -3.13
C CYS A 129 -8.50 -1.19 -3.88
N TYR A 130 -8.59 -2.43 -3.38
CA TYR A 130 -8.05 -3.58 -4.11
C TYR A 130 -8.83 -3.86 -5.39
N LEU A 131 -10.16 -3.78 -5.36
CA LEU A 131 -11.03 -4.08 -6.50
C LEU A 131 -10.89 -3.05 -7.63
N ASN A 132 -10.38 -1.86 -7.36
CA ASN A 132 -10.03 -0.88 -8.38
C ASN A 132 -8.85 -1.36 -9.26
N ASN A 133 -8.11 -2.41 -8.83
CA ASN A 133 -7.05 -3.01 -9.61
C ASN A 133 -7.61 -4.06 -10.58
N PRO A 134 -7.60 -3.82 -11.91
CA PRO A 134 -8.18 -4.74 -12.90
C PRO A 134 -7.40 -6.05 -13.05
N GLU A 135 -6.17 -6.13 -12.53
CA GLU A 135 -5.33 -7.33 -12.60
C GLU A 135 -5.58 -8.31 -11.45
N LEU A 136 -6.39 -7.89 -10.45
CA LEU A 136 -6.68 -8.72 -9.28
C LEU A 136 -7.47 -9.99 -9.67
N LYS A 137 -6.94 -11.15 -9.29
CA LYS A 137 -7.45 -12.48 -9.64
C LYS A 137 -7.95 -13.26 -8.42
N VAL A 138 -8.44 -12.59 -7.41
CA VAL A 138 -9.01 -13.23 -6.23
C VAL A 138 -10.49 -13.55 -6.45
N ASN A 139 -10.95 -14.65 -5.85
CA ASN A 139 -12.39 -14.91 -5.76
C ASN A 139 -12.99 -13.94 -4.72
N ILE A 140 -13.71 -12.93 -5.19
CA ILE A 140 -14.20 -11.84 -4.37
C ILE A 140 -15.03 -12.29 -3.17
N PRO A 141 -16.04 -13.20 -3.31
CA PRO A 141 -16.80 -13.67 -2.16
C PRO A 141 -15.92 -14.32 -1.07
N ASN A 142 -15.00 -15.20 -1.46
CA ASN A 142 -14.09 -15.85 -0.51
C ASN A 142 -13.12 -14.86 0.11
N PHE A 143 -12.64 -13.89 -0.67
CA PHE A 143 -11.74 -12.83 -0.18
C PHE A 143 -12.45 -11.93 0.83
N THR A 144 -13.71 -11.57 0.58
CA THR A 144 -14.53 -10.79 1.51
C THR A 144 -14.80 -11.57 2.81
N GLU A 145 -15.13 -12.84 2.72
CA GLU A 145 -15.35 -13.70 3.88
C GLU A 145 -14.09 -13.81 4.75
N LEU A 146 -12.93 -14.06 4.13
CA LEU A 146 -11.64 -14.10 4.82
C LEU A 146 -11.29 -12.75 5.47
N PHE A 147 -11.61 -11.65 4.80
CA PHE A 147 -11.37 -10.30 5.29
C PHE A 147 -12.23 -9.98 6.52
N ASP A 148 -13.47 -10.44 6.52
CA ASP A 148 -14.43 -10.26 7.63
C ASP A 148 -14.18 -11.23 8.78
N SER A 149 -13.47 -12.37 8.55
CA SER A 149 -13.10 -13.32 9.61
C SER A 149 -12.12 -12.74 10.63
N GLY A 150 -11.37 -11.69 10.24
CA GLY A 150 -10.32 -11.08 11.05
C GLY A 150 -9.01 -11.87 11.02
N ASP A 151 -8.88 -12.83 10.10
CA ASP A 151 -7.65 -13.58 9.90
C ASP A 151 -6.60 -12.77 9.13
N ASP A 152 -5.35 -13.02 9.45
CA ASP A 152 -4.20 -12.48 8.70
C ASP A 152 -3.98 -13.31 7.43
N LEU A 153 -4.00 -12.65 6.27
CA LEU A 153 -3.73 -13.28 4.98
C LEU A 153 -2.28 -12.97 4.58
N GLU A 154 -1.37 -13.88 4.87
CA GLU A 154 0.02 -13.77 4.45
C GLU A 154 0.22 -14.39 3.08
N TYR A 155 0.87 -13.63 2.19
CA TYR A 155 1.18 -14.06 0.83
C TYR A 155 2.67 -14.06 0.56
N THR A 156 3.16 -15.10 -0.12
CA THR A 156 4.51 -15.07 -0.67
C THR A 156 4.57 -14.04 -1.83
N PRO A 157 5.74 -13.43 -2.13
CA PRO A 157 5.87 -12.51 -3.27
C PRO A 157 5.39 -13.11 -4.59
N ASN A 158 5.58 -14.42 -4.80
CA ASN A 158 5.05 -15.10 -5.98
C ASN A 158 3.52 -15.17 -5.99
N ASP A 159 2.87 -15.37 -4.83
CA ASP A 159 1.43 -15.33 -4.72
C ASP A 159 0.89 -13.93 -4.96
N VAL A 160 1.56 -12.90 -4.44
CA VAL A 160 1.21 -11.49 -4.65
C VAL A 160 1.17 -11.15 -6.14
N VAL A 161 2.15 -11.65 -6.92
CA VAL A 161 2.16 -11.49 -8.39
C VAL A 161 1.09 -12.37 -9.05
N ARG A 162 0.99 -13.65 -8.66
CA ARG A 162 0.02 -14.59 -9.24
C ARG A 162 -1.43 -14.12 -9.05
N LEU A 163 -1.73 -13.54 -7.89
CA LEU A 163 -3.07 -13.03 -7.56
C LEU A 163 -3.34 -11.63 -8.13
N GLY A 164 -2.34 -10.97 -8.71
CA GLY A 164 -2.48 -9.67 -9.36
C GLY A 164 -2.37 -8.47 -8.41
N PHE A 165 -2.02 -8.66 -7.14
CA PHE A 165 -1.69 -7.54 -6.25
C PHE A 165 -0.44 -6.80 -6.74
N ALA A 166 0.59 -7.52 -7.19
CA ALA A 166 1.75 -6.95 -7.86
C ALA A 166 1.75 -7.29 -9.35
N THR A 167 2.35 -6.40 -10.16
CA THR A 167 2.52 -6.63 -11.61
C THR A 167 3.67 -7.58 -11.90
N LYS A 168 4.76 -7.51 -11.12
CA LYS A 168 5.91 -8.41 -11.24
C LYS A 168 6.81 -8.41 -10.00
N LEU A 169 7.69 -9.41 -9.93
CA LEU A 169 8.82 -9.39 -9.00
C LEU A 169 9.86 -8.34 -9.44
N LEU A 170 10.45 -7.65 -8.47
CA LEU A 170 11.59 -6.78 -8.69
C LEU A 170 12.87 -7.62 -8.68
N GLU A 171 13.41 -7.90 -9.84
CA GLU A 171 14.63 -8.71 -9.98
C GLU A 171 15.90 -7.85 -9.99
N ASN A 172 15.79 -6.63 -10.51
CA ASN A 172 16.94 -5.75 -10.64
C ASN A 172 16.61 -4.32 -10.23
N ILE A 173 17.40 -3.75 -9.34
CA ILE A 173 17.26 -2.36 -8.89
C ILE A 173 17.42 -1.35 -10.04
N SER A 174 18.13 -1.72 -11.10
CA SER A 174 18.25 -0.89 -12.32
C SER A 174 16.94 -0.71 -13.07
N ASP A 175 15.93 -1.53 -12.79
CA ASP A 175 14.58 -1.36 -13.36
C ASP A 175 13.89 -0.10 -12.79
N ILE A 176 14.39 0.41 -11.67
CA ILE A 176 13.84 1.56 -10.94
C ILE A 176 14.74 2.78 -11.07
N TYR A 177 16.02 2.59 -10.79
CA TYR A 177 17.04 3.64 -10.86
C TYR A 177 17.79 3.52 -12.17
N CYS A 178 18.01 4.64 -12.88
CA CYS A 178 18.98 4.68 -13.98
C CYS A 178 20.40 4.62 -13.39
N ILE A 179 20.74 3.51 -12.72
CA ILE A 179 22.10 3.25 -12.25
C ILE A 179 22.88 2.71 -13.44
N PRO A 180 24.00 3.32 -13.86
CA PRO A 180 24.86 2.74 -14.89
C PRO A 180 25.24 1.32 -14.45
N LYS A 181 25.10 0.35 -15.33
CA LYS A 181 25.61 -1.01 -15.09
C LYS A 181 27.05 -0.87 -14.60
N LYS A 182 27.41 -1.57 -13.52
CA LYS A 182 28.79 -1.61 -13.01
C LYS A 182 29.74 -1.78 -14.21
N VAL A 183 30.64 -0.82 -14.40
CA VAL A 183 31.75 -1.00 -15.29
C VAL A 183 32.57 -2.14 -14.69
N GLU A 184 32.67 -3.26 -15.40
CA GLU A 184 33.59 -4.34 -15.04
C GLU A 184 34.99 -3.73 -15.07
N ILE A 185 35.60 -3.57 -13.89
CA ILE A 185 37.01 -3.22 -13.77
C ILE A 185 37.75 -4.53 -13.98
N TYR A 186 38.34 -4.69 -15.17
CA TYR A 186 39.31 -5.73 -15.46
C TYR A 186 40.64 -5.43 -14.77
#